data_75056a407dc8b8a84ba3be9506edcf19
#
_entry.id   75056a407dc8b8a84ba3be9506edcf19
#
_cell.length_a   1.000
_cell.length_b   1.000
_cell.length_c   1.000
_cell.angle_alpha   90.00
_cell.angle_beta   90.00
_cell.angle_gamma   90.00
#
_symmetry.space_group_name_H-M   'P 1'
#
loop_
_entity.id
_entity.type
_entity.pdbx_description
1 polymer ?
#
loop_
_entity_poly.entity_id
_entity_poly.type
_entity_poly.pdbx_seq_one_letter_code
_entity_poly.pdbx_strand_id
1 'polypeptide(L)'
;MRGLTNSTEKDPDMTEPFSDFDWSWKPFEALSALDVYAMLAARSEVFVVEQQCVYGDVDGKDADAWHLLVYRRSADTRPALAGYLRVLLPASAGGTKETGEPDIRIGRVLTTASFRGIGLGQAMLERTLGYIREQWPGQPIRLHAQARLQRFYAGFGFEPVSDVHVEDNIPHIWMRRL
;
A
#
# COMPACT_ATOMS: atom_id res chain seq x y z
N MET A 1 -23.71 31.09 43.68
CA MET A 1 -22.84 30.06 43.12
C MET A 1 -23.45 29.61 41.78
N ARG A 2 -22.91 30.06 40.67
CA ARG A 2 -23.38 29.68 39.32
C ARG A 2 -22.40 28.65 38.77
N GLY A 3 -22.91 27.44 38.51
CA GLY A 3 -22.15 26.37 37.88
C GLY A 3 -21.94 26.66 36.41
N LEU A 4 -20.69 26.68 36.00
CA LEU A 4 -20.28 26.70 34.59
C LEU A 4 -20.35 25.28 34.04
N THR A 5 -21.36 24.99 33.26
CA THR A 5 -21.40 23.79 32.40
C THR A 5 -20.51 24.02 31.22
N ASN A 6 -19.36 23.37 31.19
CA ASN A 6 -18.46 23.37 30.06
C ASN A 6 -18.95 22.30 29.08
N SER A 7 -19.80 22.71 28.13
CA SER A 7 -20.18 21.88 27.00
C SER A 7 -19.08 22.01 25.95
N THR A 8 -18.20 21.03 25.88
CA THR A 8 -17.34 20.83 24.69
C THR A 8 -18.24 20.39 23.53
N GLU A 9 -18.73 21.34 22.77
CA GLU A 9 -19.29 21.10 21.45
C GLU A 9 -18.18 20.52 20.58
N LYS A 10 -18.31 19.25 20.26
CA LYS A 10 -17.50 18.56 19.27
C LYS A 10 -17.94 19.10 17.91
N ASP A 11 -17.05 19.82 17.23
CA ASP A 11 -17.25 20.35 15.90
C ASP A 11 -17.66 19.22 14.92
N PRO A 12 -18.84 19.26 14.30
CA PRO A 12 -19.37 18.15 13.50
C PRO A 12 -18.73 17.99 12.11
N ASP A 13 -17.71 18.79 11.75
CA ASP A 13 -17.18 18.84 10.38
C ASP A 13 -15.74 18.30 10.20
N MET A 14 -15.23 17.53 11.15
CA MET A 14 -14.00 16.73 10.95
C MET A 14 -14.34 15.26 10.76
N THR A 15 -15.01 14.93 9.65
CA THR A 15 -15.02 13.54 9.17
C THR A 15 -13.56 13.16 8.85
N GLU A 16 -13.05 12.15 9.56
CA GLU A 16 -11.74 11.57 9.28
C GLU A 16 -11.61 11.33 7.77
N PRO A 17 -10.54 11.80 7.10
CA PRO A 17 -10.35 11.55 5.69
C PRO A 17 -10.40 10.04 5.45
N PHE A 18 -11.15 9.62 4.44
CA PHE A 18 -11.41 8.21 4.11
C PHE A 18 -12.28 7.43 5.12
N SER A 19 -13.17 8.10 5.85
CA SER A 19 -14.16 7.45 6.73
C SER A 19 -15.06 6.46 5.98
N ASP A 20 -15.27 6.65 4.67
CA ASP A 20 -16.07 5.76 3.81
C ASP A 20 -15.27 4.62 3.20
N PHE A 21 -14.05 4.39 3.65
CA PHE A 21 -13.22 3.30 3.15
C PHE A 21 -12.99 2.26 4.23
N ASP A 22 -12.99 1.00 3.81
CA ASP A 22 -12.61 -0.14 4.64
C ASP A 22 -11.16 -0.51 4.34
N TRP A 23 -10.36 -0.59 5.39
CA TRP A 23 -8.93 -0.88 5.34
C TRP A 23 -8.68 -2.29 5.85
N SER A 24 -8.17 -3.15 4.99
CA SER A 24 -7.92 -4.55 5.30
C SER A 24 -6.43 -4.86 5.19
N TRP A 25 -5.79 -5.13 6.33
CA TRP A 25 -4.39 -5.56 6.41
C TRP A 25 -4.35 -7.03 6.81
N LYS A 26 -3.93 -7.91 5.88
CA LYS A 26 -4.02 -9.36 6.05
C LYS A 26 -2.84 -10.09 5.41
N PRO A 27 -2.38 -11.22 5.98
CA PRO A 27 -1.57 -12.18 5.25
C PRO A 27 -2.44 -12.88 4.19
N PHE A 28 -1.80 -13.50 3.19
CA PHE A 28 -2.50 -14.09 2.04
C PHE A 28 -3.56 -15.12 2.45
N GLU A 29 -3.24 -16.00 3.39
CA GLU A 29 -4.14 -17.06 3.86
C GLU A 29 -5.44 -16.54 4.53
N ALA A 30 -5.45 -15.29 4.96
CA ALA A 30 -6.63 -14.62 5.53
C ALA A 30 -7.45 -13.85 4.48
N LEU A 31 -7.02 -13.82 3.23
CA LEU A 31 -7.77 -13.21 2.13
C LEU A 31 -8.92 -14.14 1.69
N SER A 32 -10.07 -13.56 1.39
CA SER A 32 -11.11 -14.27 0.71
C SER A 32 -10.80 -14.46 -0.78
N ALA A 33 -11.44 -15.41 -1.44
CA ALA A 33 -11.32 -15.57 -2.89
C ALA A 33 -11.69 -14.27 -3.65
N LEU A 34 -12.63 -13.50 -3.11
CA LEU A 34 -13.01 -12.21 -3.69
C LEU A 34 -11.93 -11.14 -3.51
N ASP A 35 -11.22 -11.13 -2.37
CA ASP A 35 -10.09 -10.24 -2.15
C ASP A 35 -8.96 -10.56 -3.15
N VAL A 36 -8.64 -11.86 -3.32
CA VAL A 36 -7.63 -12.30 -4.28
C VAL A 36 -8.01 -11.91 -5.71
N TYR A 37 -9.27 -12.16 -6.10
CA TYR A 37 -9.75 -11.76 -7.42
C TYR A 37 -9.67 -10.25 -7.63
N ALA A 38 -10.11 -9.45 -6.66
CA ALA A 38 -10.12 -7.99 -6.75
C ALA A 38 -8.69 -7.41 -6.87
N MET A 39 -7.75 -7.90 -6.04
CA MET A 39 -6.37 -7.44 -6.11
C MET A 39 -5.70 -7.81 -7.44
N LEU A 40 -5.88 -9.01 -7.95
CA LEU A 40 -5.29 -9.44 -9.22
C LEU A 40 -5.91 -8.69 -10.40
N ALA A 41 -7.22 -8.45 -10.40
CA ALA A 41 -7.90 -7.66 -11.42
C ALA A 41 -7.38 -6.22 -11.44
N ALA A 42 -7.25 -5.57 -10.27
CA ALA A 42 -6.71 -4.21 -10.17
C ALA A 42 -5.25 -4.12 -10.61
N ARG A 43 -4.42 -5.10 -10.27
CA ARG A 43 -3.01 -5.18 -10.69
C ARG A 43 -2.90 -5.36 -12.20
N SER A 44 -3.71 -6.25 -12.79
CA SER A 44 -3.78 -6.44 -14.23
C SER A 44 -4.17 -5.15 -14.95
N GLU A 45 -5.23 -4.47 -14.48
CA GLU A 45 -5.68 -3.22 -15.08
C GLU A 45 -4.61 -2.13 -15.01
N VAL A 46 -4.02 -1.91 -13.82
CA VAL A 46 -3.07 -0.79 -13.63
C VAL A 46 -1.70 -1.08 -14.24
N PHE A 47 -1.12 -2.25 -13.97
CA PHE A 47 0.26 -2.52 -14.41
C PHE A 47 0.34 -3.04 -15.83
N VAL A 48 -0.58 -3.92 -16.23
CA VAL A 48 -0.51 -4.54 -17.56
C VAL A 48 -1.23 -3.69 -18.60
N VAL A 49 -2.46 -3.29 -18.35
CA VAL A 49 -3.28 -2.58 -19.34
C VAL A 49 -2.89 -1.09 -19.42
N GLU A 50 -2.98 -0.33 -18.30
CA GLU A 50 -2.71 1.11 -18.34
C GLU A 50 -1.22 1.42 -18.55
N GLN A 51 -0.32 0.74 -17.83
CA GLN A 51 1.12 0.99 -17.92
C GLN A 51 1.81 0.23 -19.04
N GLN A 52 1.09 -0.67 -19.71
CA GLN A 52 1.59 -1.48 -20.82
C GLN A 52 2.84 -2.30 -20.47
N CYS A 53 2.96 -2.69 -19.22
CA CYS A 53 4.04 -3.57 -18.77
C CYS A 53 3.69 -5.02 -19.11
N VAL A 54 4.25 -5.55 -20.19
CA VAL A 54 4.00 -6.93 -20.65
C VAL A 54 4.90 -7.89 -19.88
N TYR A 55 4.58 -8.14 -18.60
CA TYR A 55 5.26 -9.13 -17.77
C TYR A 55 4.25 -9.94 -16.95
N GLY A 56 4.69 -11.08 -16.42
CA GLY A 56 3.87 -11.88 -15.51
C GLY A 56 3.74 -11.20 -14.14
N ASP A 57 2.71 -10.35 -13.97
CA ASP A 57 2.51 -9.62 -12.72
C ASP A 57 2.31 -10.57 -11.52
N VAL A 58 1.71 -11.74 -11.73
CA VAL A 58 1.62 -12.81 -10.73
C VAL A 58 2.97 -13.53 -10.68
N ASP A 59 3.79 -13.16 -9.70
CA ASP A 59 5.20 -13.54 -9.60
C ASP A 59 5.48 -14.68 -8.58
N GLY A 60 4.41 -15.34 -8.09
CA GLY A 60 4.49 -16.44 -7.12
C GLY A 60 4.75 -16.02 -5.68
N LYS A 61 4.95 -14.71 -5.41
CA LYS A 61 5.28 -14.22 -4.05
C LYS A 61 4.08 -13.75 -3.24
N ASP A 62 2.89 -13.79 -3.82
CA ASP A 62 1.69 -13.29 -3.14
C ASP A 62 1.33 -14.16 -1.92
N ALA A 63 1.52 -15.48 -2.03
CA ALA A 63 1.22 -16.43 -0.95
C ALA A 63 2.03 -16.18 0.33
N ASP A 64 3.23 -15.61 0.23
CA ASP A 64 4.14 -15.31 1.33
C ASP A 64 4.13 -13.84 1.75
N ALA A 65 3.11 -13.10 1.35
CA ALA A 65 3.03 -11.66 1.52
C ALA A 65 1.93 -11.22 2.49
N TRP A 66 2.10 -10.02 3.01
CA TRP A 66 1.03 -9.23 3.60
C TRP A 66 0.43 -8.29 2.55
N HIS A 67 -0.88 -8.07 2.65
CA HIS A 67 -1.66 -7.31 1.69
C HIS A 67 -2.45 -6.21 2.38
N LEU A 68 -2.34 -4.99 1.89
CA LEU A 68 -3.28 -3.92 2.20
C LEU A 68 -4.28 -3.80 1.06
N LEU A 69 -5.56 -4.00 1.37
CA LEU A 69 -6.66 -3.74 0.45
C LEU A 69 -7.50 -2.60 1.02
N VAL A 70 -7.82 -1.64 0.18
CA VAL A 70 -8.65 -0.50 0.55
C VAL A 70 -9.89 -0.50 -0.33
N TYR A 71 -11.05 -0.70 0.29
CA TYR A 71 -12.34 -0.75 -0.38
C TYR A 71 -13.13 0.51 -0.12
N ARG A 72 -13.72 1.08 -1.16
CA ARG A 72 -14.77 2.09 -1.01
C ARG A 72 -16.07 1.38 -0.64
N ARG A 73 -16.64 1.72 0.51
CA ARG A 73 -17.95 1.21 0.91
C ARG A 73 -19.05 1.68 -0.05
N SER A 74 -20.03 0.82 -0.28
CA SER A 74 -21.24 1.13 -1.02
C SER A 74 -22.42 0.47 -0.34
N ALA A 75 -23.54 1.17 -0.24
CA ALA A 75 -24.75 0.63 0.32
C ALA A 75 -25.47 -0.32 -0.66
N ASP A 76 -25.36 -0.05 -1.96
CA ASP A 76 -26.19 -0.68 -3.00
C ASP A 76 -25.42 -1.67 -3.88
N THR A 77 -24.10 -1.66 -3.81
CA THR A 77 -23.25 -2.47 -4.69
C THR A 77 -22.11 -3.13 -3.92
N ARG A 78 -21.44 -4.10 -4.59
CA ARG A 78 -20.21 -4.68 -4.03
C ARG A 78 -19.18 -3.57 -3.81
N PRO A 79 -18.47 -3.54 -2.67
CA PRO A 79 -17.40 -2.59 -2.42
C PRO A 79 -16.36 -2.61 -3.55
N ALA A 80 -15.97 -1.44 -4.03
CA ALA A 80 -14.96 -1.30 -5.07
C ALA A 80 -13.56 -1.22 -4.46
N LEU A 81 -12.61 -2.01 -4.97
CA LEU A 81 -11.21 -1.89 -4.57
C LEU A 81 -10.67 -0.55 -5.08
N ALA A 82 -10.33 0.33 -4.15
CA ALA A 82 -9.83 1.67 -4.41
C ALA A 82 -8.30 1.73 -4.44
N GLY A 83 -7.66 0.92 -3.60
CA GLY A 83 -6.21 0.86 -3.50
C GLY A 83 -5.71 -0.48 -3.00
N TYR A 84 -4.46 -0.78 -3.34
CA TYR A 84 -3.79 -2.01 -2.98
C TYR A 84 -2.28 -1.79 -2.87
N LEU A 85 -1.63 -2.51 -1.96
CA LEU A 85 -0.20 -2.74 -1.96
C LEU A 85 0.15 -4.08 -1.32
N ARG A 86 1.36 -4.57 -1.64
CA ARG A 86 1.92 -5.81 -1.12
C ARG A 86 3.16 -5.54 -0.29
N VAL A 87 3.31 -6.28 0.82
CA VAL A 87 4.51 -6.26 1.67
C VAL A 87 5.10 -7.65 1.77
N LEU A 88 6.35 -7.80 1.35
CA LEU A 88 7.14 -9.01 1.48
C LEU A 88 8.08 -8.87 2.68
N LEU A 89 8.21 -9.92 3.45
CA LEU A 89 9.06 -9.94 4.63
C LEU A 89 10.39 -10.64 4.32
N PRO A 90 11.53 -10.15 4.85
CA PRO A 90 12.77 -10.91 4.86
C PRO A 90 12.65 -12.08 5.85
N ALA A 91 13.50 -13.10 5.69
CA ALA A 91 13.52 -14.26 6.59
C ALA A 91 13.75 -13.85 8.06
N SER A 92 14.50 -12.76 8.31
CA SER A 92 14.73 -12.18 9.65
C SER A 92 13.49 -11.65 10.33
N ALA A 93 12.43 -11.34 9.56
CA ALA A 93 11.14 -10.84 10.05
C ALA A 93 9.99 -11.86 9.86
N GLY A 94 10.31 -13.15 9.67
CA GLY A 94 9.32 -14.20 9.49
C GLY A 94 8.89 -14.45 8.04
N GLY A 95 9.57 -13.86 7.07
CA GLY A 95 9.37 -14.15 5.66
C GLY A 95 9.99 -15.50 5.26
N THR A 96 9.60 -15.99 4.08
CA THR A 96 10.16 -17.23 3.53
C THR A 96 11.45 -16.96 2.75
N LYS A 97 12.25 -18.00 2.52
CA LYS A 97 13.46 -17.90 1.68
C LYS A 97 13.10 -17.64 0.20
N GLU A 98 11.91 -18.05 -0.19
CA GLU A 98 11.37 -17.88 -1.55
C GLU A 98 11.17 -16.42 -1.91
N THR A 99 10.93 -15.55 -0.94
CA THR A 99 10.80 -14.10 -1.20
C THR A 99 12.15 -13.49 -1.59
N GLY A 100 13.27 -13.99 -1.05
CA GLY A 100 14.63 -13.53 -1.32
C GLY A 100 14.90 -12.08 -0.93
N GLU A 101 14.05 -11.49 -0.08
CA GLU A 101 14.16 -10.07 0.27
C GLU A 101 15.14 -9.85 1.42
N PRO A 102 16.12 -8.90 1.29
CA PRO A 102 17.04 -8.56 2.37
C PRO A 102 16.41 -7.66 3.44
N ASP A 103 15.43 -6.85 3.06
CA ASP A 103 14.67 -5.91 3.88
C ASP A 103 13.18 -6.17 3.70
N ILE A 104 12.33 -5.57 4.53
CA ILE A 104 10.89 -5.53 4.24
C ILE A 104 10.68 -4.80 2.91
N ARG A 105 9.98 -5.41 1.97
CA ARG A 105 9.76 -4.82 0.65
C ARG A 105 8.31 -4.44 0.44
N ILE A 106 8.05 -3.15 0.23
CA ILE A 106 6.76 -2.64 -0.25
C ILE A 106 6.78 -2.67 -1.77
N GLY A 107 5.72 -3.23 -2.36
CA GLY A 107 5.57 -3.31 -3.81
C GLY A 107 4.12 -3.35 -4.25
N ARG A 108 3.90 -3.37 -5.56
CA ARG A 108 2.57 -3.42 -6.17
C ARG A 108 1.63 -2.31 -5.66
N VAL A 109 2.19 -1.13 -5.33
CA VAL A 109 1.43 0.02 -4.84
C VAL A 109 0.59 0.59 -5.98
N LEU A 110 -0.72 0.58 -5.82
CA LEU A 110 -1.64 1.15 -6.80
C LEU A 110 -2.86 1.81 -6.15
N THR A 111 -3.42 2.78 -6.85
CA THR A 111 -4.79 3.26 -6.67
C THR A 111 -5.53 3.10 -8.00
N THR A 112 -6.75 2.60 -7.96
CA THR A 112 -7.56 2.45 -9.18
C THR A 112 -8.00 3.81 -9.72
N ALA A 113 -8.27 3.92 -11.00
CA ALA A 113 -8.43 5.19 -11.70
C ALA A 113 -9.43 6.15 -11.03
N SER A 114 -10.57 5.64 -10.57
CA SER A 114 -11.63 6.43 -9.92
C SER A 114 -11.25 7.03 -8.56
N PHE A 115 -10.14 6.58 -7.96
CA PHE A 115 -9.71 7.00 -6.61
C PHE A 115 -8.34 7.66 -6.59
N ARG A 116 -7.87 8.12 -7.75
CA ARG A 116 -6.64 8.92 -7.87
C ARG A 116 -6.88 10.39 -7.54
N GLY A 117 -5.82 11.09 -7.14
CA GLY A 117 -5.87 12.53 -6.89
C GLY A 117 -6.51 12.96 -5.57
N ILE A 118 -7.03 12.03 -4.76
CA ILE A 118 -7.67 12.30 -3.47
C ILE A 118 -6.75 12.07 -2.25
N GLY A 119 -5.45 11.80 -2.46
CA GLY A 119 -4.51 11.53 -1.37
C GLY A 119 -4.50 10.07 -0.87
N LEU A 120 -5.25 9.16 -1.50
CA LEU A 120 -5.38 7.77 -1.05
C LEU A 120 -4.04 7.04 -1.00
N GLY A 121 -3.18 7.22 -2.01
CA GLY A 121 -1.84 6.60 -2.05
C GLY A 121 -0.95 7.03 -0.88
N GLN A 122 -1.04 8.30 -0.45
CA GLN A 122 -0.37 8.82 0.73
C GLN A 122 -0.88 8.13 2.00
N ALA A 123 -2.20 8.11 2.20
CA ALA A 123 -2.82 7.47 3.37
C ALA A 123 -2.50 5.96 3.45
N MET A 124 -2.46 5.26 2.31
CA MET A 124 -2.05 3.86 2.23
C MET A 124 -0.62 3.66 2.72
N LEU A 125 0.30 4.48 2.26
CA LEU A 125 1.71 4.36 2.64
C LEU A 125 1.91 4.71 4.12
N GLU A 126 1.29 5.77 4.63
CA GLU A 126 1.31 6.14 6.05
C GLU A 126 0.84 5.00 6.95
N ARG A 127 -0.32 4.40 6.64
CA ARG A 127 -0.88 3.26 7.41
C ARG A 127 0.01 2.03 7.31
N THR A 128 0.54 1.72 6.13
CA THR A 128 1.45 0.58 5.94
C THR A 128 2.72 0.73 6.76
N LEU A 129 3.33 1.92 6.76
CA LEU A 129 4.50 2.20 7.59
C LEU A 129 4.18 2.11 9.09
N GLY A 130 2.97 2.48 9.50
CA GLY A 130 2.46 2.27 10.84
C GLY A 130 2.39 0.78 11.20
N TYR A 131 1.73 -0.04 10.36
CA TYR A 131 1.64 -1.49 10.54
C TYR A 131 3.01 -2.18 10.61
N ILE A 132 3.93 -1.80 9.71
CA ILE A 132 5.28 -2.36 9.70
C ILE A 132 6.01 -2.02 11.01
N ARG A 133 5.95 -0.77 11.47
CA ARG A 133 6.60 -0.33 12.71
C ARG A 133 6.06 -1.06 13.95
N GLU A 134 4.77 -1.34 13.97
CA GLU A 134 4.12 -2.05 15.09
C GLU A 134 4.45 -3.54 15.10
N GLN A 135 4.43 -4.18 13.94
CA GLN A 135 4.60 -5.63 13.84
C GLN A 135 6.07 -6.07 13.72
N TRP A 136 6.91 -5.26 13.08
CA TRP A 136 8.33 -5.56 12.84
C TRP A 136 9.22 -4.33 13.16
N PRO A 137 9.29 -3.93 14.43
CA PRO A 137 10.04 -2.74 14.82
C PRO A 137 11.53 -2.84 14.45
N GLY A 138 12.07 -1.73 13.94
CA GLY A 138 13.49 -1.64 13.60
C GLY A 138 13.92 -2.34 12.31
N GLN A 139 13.00 -2.97 11.58
CA GLN A 139 13.32 -3.57 10.29
C GLN A 139 13.43 -2.50 9.20
N PRO A 140 14.50 -2.53 8.40
CA PRO A 140 14.61 -1.65 7.24
C PRO A 140 13.54 -1.95 6.20
N ILE A 141 13.12 -0.91 5.48
CA ILE A 141 12.10 -1.01 4.45
C ILE A 141 12.69 -0.56 3.13
N ARG A 142 12.47 -1.31 2.06
CA ARG A 142 12.87 -0.93 0.71
C ARG A 142 11.70 -0.99 -0.27
N LEU A 143 11.82 -0.28 -1.35
CA LEU A 143 10.89 -0.34 -2.48
C LEU A 143 11.61 -0.04 -3.79
N HIS A 144 11.03 -0.55 -4.87
CA HIS A 144 11.48 -0.27 -6.23
C HIS A 144 10.49 0.71 -6.87
N ALA A 145 10.83 1.99 -6.81
CA ALA A 145 9.95 3.07 -7.23
C ALA A 145 10.14 3.40 -8.71
N GLN A 146 9.05 3.72 -9.41
CA GLN A 146 9.18 4.47 -10.65
C GLN A 146 9.87 5.81 -10.35
N ALA A 147 10.90 6.18 -11.10
CA ALA A 147 11.76 7.34 -10.80
C ALA A 147 10.97 8.65 -10.66
N ARG A 148 9.85 8.81 -11.39
CA ARG A 148 8.94 9.96 -11.27
C ARG A 148 8.28 10.09 -9.89
N LEU A 149 8.23 9.01 -9.11
CA LEU A 149 7.64 8.97 -7.76
C LEU A 149 8.70 9.12 -6.65
N GLN A 150 9.97 9.34 -6.98
CA GLN A 150 11.05 9.47 -6.01
C GLN A 150 10.74 10.51 -4.93
N ARG A 151 10.25 11.71 -5.33
CA ARG A 151 9.88 12.77 -4.38
C ARG A 151 8.74 12.37 -3.45
N PHE A 152 7.78 11.63 -3.97
CA PHE A 152 6.67 11.13 -3.17
C PHE A 152 7.18 10.22 -2.05
N TYR A 153 8.01 9.24 -2.36
CA TYR A 153 8.56 8.33 -1.36
C TYR A 153 9.59 9.00 -0.43
N ALA A 154 10.35 9.98 -0.93
CA ALA A 154 11.25 10.78 -0.10
C ALA A 154 10.50 11.51 1.02
N GLY A 155 9.27 11.97 0.79
CA GLY A 155 8.40 12.56 1.81
C GLY A 155 8.08 11.62 2.98
N PHE A 156 8.27 10.32 2.80
CA PHE A 156 8.12 9.29 3.85
C PHE A 156 9.45 8.80 4.43
N GLY A 157 10.54 9.50 4.14
CA GLY A 157 11.87 9.16 4.66
C GLY A 157 12.58 8.04 3.90
N PHE A 158 12.15 7.73 2.66
CA PHE A 158 12.90 6.84 1.79
C PHE A 158 14.02 7.61 1.07
N GLU A 159 15.22 7.03 1.06
CA GLU A 159 16.38 7.57 0.37
C GLU A 159 16.78 6.67 -0.81
N PRO A 160 17.28 7.23 -1.93
CA PRO A 160 17.79 6.43 -3.04
C PRO A 160 18.99 5.58 -2.61
N VAL A 161 19.00 4.30 -3.03
CA VAL A 161 20.10 3.37 -2.78
C VAL A 161 20.61 2.72 -4.07
N SER A 162 20.21 3.23 -5.22
CA SER A 162 20.74 2.88 -6.54
C SER A 162 20.68 4.08 -7.48
N ASP A 163 21.34 3.97 -8.62
CA ASP A 163 21.09 4.85 -9.76
C ASP A 163 19.73 4.50 -10.40
N VAL A 164 19.22 5.45 -11.21
CA VAL A 164 18.03 5.19 -12.05
C VAL A 164 18.39 4.20 -13.15
N HIS A 165 17.57 3.18 -13.31
CA HIS A 165 17.71 2.16 -14.35
C HIS A 165 16.34 1.89 -14.99
N VAL A 166 16.34 1.30 -16.17
CA VAL A 166 15.11 0.98 -16.90
C VAL A 166 14.70 -0.46 -16.61
N GLU A 167 13.46 -0.64 -16.18
CA GLU A 167 12.79 -1.94 -16.04
C GLU A 167 11.43 -1.83 -16.73
N ASP A 168 11.10 -2.76 -17.62
CA ASP A 168 9.86 -2.77 -18.41
C ASP A 168 9.57 -1.43 -19.12
N ASN A 169 10.58 -0.82 -19.71
CA ASN A 169 10.55 0.50 -20.37
C ASN A 169 10.18 1.69 -19.45
N ILE A 170 10.16 1.50 -18.16
CA ILE A 170 9.90 2.55 -17.18
C ILE A 170 11.15 2.80 -16.34
N PRO A 171 11.62 4.06 -16.20
CA PRO A 171 12.72 4.39 -15.31
C PRO A 171 12.34 4.08 -13.84
N HIS A 172 13.17 3.30 -13.17
CA HIS A 172 13.02 2.89 -11.76
C HIS A 172 14.25 3.24 -10.94
N ILE A 173 14.06 3.32 -9.63
CA ILE A 173 15.11 3.56 -8.64
C ILE A 173 14.81 2.75 -7.37
N TRP A 174 15.83 2.11 -6.82
CA TRP A 174 15.69 1.51 -5.50
C TRP A 174 15.77 2.58 -4.41
N MET A 175 14.84 2.52 -3.48
CA MET A 175 14.81 3.41 -2.32
C MET A 175 14.70 2.59 -1.03
N ARG A 176 15.30 3.11 0.05
CA ARG A 176 15.36 2.45 1.36
C ARG A 176 15.06 3.44 2.48
N ARG A 177 14.43 2.95 3.51
CA ARG A 177 14.17 3.64 4.78
C ARG A 177 14.65 2.77 5.93
N LEU A 178 15.33 3.39 6.93
CA LEU A 178 15.75 2.78 8.19
C LEU A 178 14.70 3.00 9.28
#